data_052d2b1973eb6d83ebf5c76ed9c1b360
#
_entry.id   052d2b1973eb6d83ebf5c76ed9c1b360
#
_cell.length_a   1.000
_cell.length_b   1.000
_cell.length_c   1.000
_cell.angle_alpha   90.00
_cell.angle_beta   90.00
_cell.angle_gamma   90.00
#
_symmetry.space_group_name_H-M   'P 1'
#
loop_
_entity.id
_entity.type
_entity.pdbx_description
1 polymer ?
#
loop_
_entity_poly.entity_id
_entity_poly.type
_entity_poly.pdbx_seq_one_letter_code
_entity_poly.pdbx_strand_id
1 'polypeptide(L)'
;MKTNEILKLIGDKEFLDKIYQFSYRRCNTSYEAEDLCSDIILTVISAVHKQESIENFYAFVWTVARRVYADYCEKRNSVRQTISMENGDYAIAAKENEIDSFLEETAEQEQIRKIFAEISFLSKAYREVMVLYYLDEMKVKDISKKLNISETTVKQRLFFARNTVRKEVEIMNERNLSLKPVSLAFIGTGNPSGNDPRTKAERILSQNLVYACKDKAKSAKELSDELCVPMPYIEDELEIQLKGENGSYGLLRKMGDKYISNVIIVENSEFNEAGKIYTKHLDELCEKLKNHLQSHREEFLNFPYLSRQTDLRFILWTLISESVWRLKDRVDEILETEYFKEVNQPQRKFTTVCVAIPYGASYSARFYGCDGNDTHDFCGYSYVFIRNIYGKRMNRHFYCGQTITNDEKLRLTLKAIGGMDINTLDETQREIAAKAIECGFLRKNGEILEPRIVAIEQKDWENFRNLLCEYYDSIEDIAKMIAAELHAYMVSHIQKHLLNEYKSYNLLVSGINLLNDLIEKCIAEDLLTDPKQKIGPEGVLLVVEK
;
A
#
# COMPACT_ATOMS: atom_id res chain seq x y z
N MET A 1 -29.92 19.29 4.49
CA MET A 1 -29.27 18.34 5.44
C MET A 1 -27.79 18.56 5.39
N LYS A 2 -27.13 18.52 6.54
CA LYS A 2 -25.66 18.65 6.63
C LYS A 2 -24.98 17.30 6.33
N THR A 3 -23.77 17.33 5.83
CA THR A 3 -22.99 16.15 5.40
C THR A 3 -22.97 15.02 6.45
N ASN A 4 -22.82 15.32 7.73
CA ASN A 4 -22.81 14.31 8.81
C ASN A 4 -24.15 13.61 9.04
N GLU A 5 -25.28 14.28 8.79
CA GLU A 5 -26.62 13.69 8.87
C GLU A 5 -26.86 12.76 7.68
N ILE A 6 -26.38 13.16 6.51
CA ILE A 6 -26.48 12.40 5.28
C ILE A 6 -25.64 11.11 5.35
N LEU A 7 -24.43 11.18 5.90
CA LEU A 7 -23.59 9.99 6.07
C LEU A 7 -24.20 8.96 7.03
N LYS A 8 -24.97 9.41 8.03
CA LYS A 8 -25.75 8.49 8.89
C LYS A 8 -26.88 7.79 8.12
N LEU A 9 -27.55 8.51 7.20
CA LEU A 9 -28.61 7.93 6.37
C LEU A 9 -28.05 6.96 5.30
N ILE A 10 -26.87 7.23 4.75
CA ILE A 10 -26.20 6.31 3.82
C ILE A 10 -25.81 5.00 4.53
N GLY A 11 -25.49 5.05 5.83
CA GLY A 11 -25.22 3.89 6.66
C GLY A 11 -26.47 3.14 7.14
N ASP A 12 -27.67 3.63 6.84
CA ASP A 12 -28.90 2.99 7.23
C ASP A 12 -29.17 1.75 6.38
N LYS A 13 -29.49 0.65 7.05
CA LYS A 13 -29.75 -0.65 6.43
C LYS A 13 -30.88 -0.59 5.41
N GLU A 14 -31.93 0.11 5.74
CA GLU A 14 -33.09 0.29 4.86
C GLU A 14 -32.72 1.03 3.57
N PHE A 15 -31.85 2.02 3.68
CA PHE A 15 -31.30 2.72 2.53
C PHE A 15 -30.46 1.80 1.64
N LEU A 16 -29.55 1.02 2.23
CA LEU A 16 -28.69 0.09 1.50
C LEU A 16 -29.49 -1.01 0.81
N ASP A 17 -30.52 -1.55 1.47
CA ASP A 17 -31.42 -2.53 0.89
C ASP A 17 -32.19 -1.97 -0.32
N LYS A 18 -32.62 -0.71 -0.25
CA LYS A 18 -33.31 -0.06 -1.39
C LYS A 18 -32.38 0.10 -2.60
N ILE A 19 -31.11 0.48 -2.39
CA ILE A 19 -30.13 0.57 -3.48
C ILE A 19 -29.80 -0.81 -4.05
N TYR A 20 -29.62 -1.83 -3.20
CA TYR A 20 -29.40 -3.19 -3.64
C TYR A 20 -30.58 -3.73 -4.46
N GLN A 21 -31.82 -3.55 -3.98
CA GLN A 21 -33.03 -3.94 -4.71
C GLN A 21 -33.16 -3.22 -6.07
N PHE A 22 -32.80 -1.94 -6.11
CA PHE A 22 -32.74 -1.20 -7.38
C PHE A 22 -31.75 -1.84 -8.35
N SER A 23 -30.57 -2.21 -7.88
CA SER A 23 -29.50 -2.85 -8.66
C SER A 23 -29.90 -4.26 -9.10
N TYR A 24 -30.43 -5.06 -8.18
CA TYR A 24 -30.83 -6.45 -8.41
C TYR A 24 -31.91 -6.59 -9.49
N ARG A 25 -32.89 -5.68 -9.54
CA ARG A 25 -33.93 -5.67 -10.56
C ARG A 25 -33.43 -5.29 -11.95
N ARG A 26 -32.20 -4.80 -12.08
CA ARG A 26 -31.61 -4.25 -13.32
C ARG A 26 -30.41 -5.03 -13.86
N CYS A 27 -29.92 -5.96 -13.10
CA CYS A 27 -28.78 -6.81 -13.45
C CYS A 27 -29.20 -8.26 -13.68
N ASN A 28 -28.42 -9.01 -14.44
CA ASN A 28 -28.76 -10.41 -14.77
C ASN A 28 -28.20 -11.41 -13.74
N THR A 29 -27.23 -10.99 -12.97
CA THR A 29 -26.60 -11.80 -11.93
C THR A 29 -26.51 -11.03 -10.61
N SER A 30 -26.47 -11.73 -9.47
CA SER A 30 -26.27 -11.11 -8.16
C SER A 30 -24.94 -10.34 -8.09
N TYR A 31 -23.87 -10.84 -8.71
CA TYR A 31 -22.57 -10.17 -8.78
C TYR A 31 -22.65 -8.81 -9.49
N GLU A 32 -23.31 -8.77 -10.67
CA GLU A 32 -23.54 -7.49 -11.37
C GLU A 32 -24.36 -6.50 -10.53
N ALA A 33 -25.34 -7.02 -9.78
CA ALA A 33 -26.17 -6.19 -8.89
C ALA A 33 -25.36 -5.61 -7.71
N GLU A 34 -24.44 -6.38 -7.18
CA GLU A 34 -23.54 -6.01 -6.10
C GLU A 34 -22.54 -4.93 -6.53
N ASP A 35 -21.95 -5.12 -7.70
CA ASP A 35 -21.05 -4.14 -8.30
C ASP A 35 -21.77 -2.82 -8.56
N LEU A 36 -22.96 -2.88 -9.19
CA LEU A 36 -23.77 -1.70 -9.45
C LEU A 36 -24.20 -1.00 -8.14
N CYS A 37 -24.60 -1.75 -7.13
CA CYS A 37 -24.96 -1.22 -5.81
C CYS A 37 -23.76 -0.49 -5.18
N SER A 38 -22.60 -1.11 -5.21
CA SER A 38 -21.35 -0.53 -4.69
C SER A 38 -20.96 0.75 -5.42
N ASP A 39 -21.05 0.77 -6.74
CA ASP A 39 -20.75 1.94 -7.58
C ASP A 39 -21.72 3.10 -7.28
N ILE A 40 -23.00 2.81 -7.08
CA ILE A 40 -23.99 3.82 -6.71
C ILE A 40 -23.63 4.43 -5.36
N ILE A 41 -23.38 3.61 -4.33
CA ILE A 41 -23.08 4.06 -2.97
C ILE A 41 -21.80 4.91 -2.95
N LEU A 42 -20.74 4.45 -3.61
CA LEU A 42 -19.47 5.17 -3.71
C LEU A 42 -19.64 6.53 -4.43
N THR A 43 -20.44 6.56 -5.50
CA THR A 43 -20.72 7.79 -6.24
C THR A 43 -21.54 8.77 -5.39
N VAL A 44 -22.53 8.29 -4.64
CA VAL A 44 -23.32 9.09 -3.69
C VAL A 44 -22.41 9.69 -2.62
N ILE A 45 -21.56 8.88 -1.98
CA ILE A 45 -20.62 9.34 -0.94
C ILE A 45 -19.68 10.42 -1.52
N SER A 46 -19.10 10.16 -2.69
CA SER A 46 -18.20 11.10 -3.35
C SER A 46 -18.87 12.42 -3.71
N ALA A 47 -20.15 12.37 -4.12
CA ALA A 47 -20.90 13.55 -4.48
C ALA A 47 -21.36 14.36 -3.24
N VAL A 48 -21.70 13.68 -2.14
CA VAL A 48 -22.04 14.31 -0.85
C VAL A 48 -20.87 15.10 -0.28
N HIS A 49 -19.64 14.58 -0.42
CA HIS A 49 -18.45 15.30 0.05
C HIS A 49 -18.12 16.56 -0.76
N LYS A 50 -18.64 16.70 -1.97
CA LYS A 50 -18.41 17.87 -2.84
C LYS A 50 -19.47 18.97 -2.67
N GLN A 51 -20.53 18.74 -1.90
CA GLN A 51 -21.62 19.66 -1.72
C GLN A 51 -21.77 20.06 -0.24
N GLU A 52 -21.94 21.35 0.03
CA GLU A 52 -22.07 21.87 1.40
C GLU A 52 -23.42 21.49 2.05
N SER A 53 -24.48 21.31 1.26
CA SER A 53 -25.79 20.87 1.74
C SER A 53 -26.61 20.23 0.62
N ILE A 54 -27.46 19.27 0.96
CA ILE A 54 -28.41 18.63 0.04
C ILE A 54 -29.82 18.85 0.58
N GLU A 55 -30.71 19.47 -0.24
CA GLU A 55 -32.06 19.77 0.17
C GLU A 55 -32.92 18.51 0.31
N ASN A 56 -32.89 17.62 -0.65
CA ASN A 56 -33.59 16.34 -0.63
C ASN A 56 -32.63 15.18 -0.91
N PHE A 57 -32.29 14.47 0.15
CA PHE A 57 -31.31 13.39 0.08
C PHE A 57 -31.76 12.24 -0.83
N TYR A 58 -33.00 11.79 -0.70
CA TYR A 58 -33.47 10.64 -1.51
C TYR A 58 -33.58 10.99 -2.99
N ALA A 59 -34.10 12.17 -3.34
CA ALA A 59 -34.14 12.61 -4.74
C ALA A 59 -32.73 12.69 -5.35
N PHE A 60 -31.78 13.19 -4.58
CA PHE A 60 -30.38 13.25 -4.98
C PHE A 60 -29.80 11.85 -5.24
N VAL A 61 -29.98 10.91 -4.30
CA VAL A 61 -29.51 9.52 -4.42
C VAL A 61 -30.08 8.85 -5.66
N TRP A 62 -31.39 8.98 -5.90
CA TRP A 62 -32.02 8.36 -7.07
C TRP A 62 -31.54 8.96 -8.39
N THR A 63 -31.18 10.23 -8.40
CA THR A 63 -30.55 10.87 -9.58
C THR A 63 -29.18 10.27 -9.84
N VAL A 64 -28.36 10.10 -8.80
CA VAL A 64 -27.05 9.44 -8.89
C VAL A 64 -27.18 7.99 -9.32
N ALA A 65 -28.11 7.23 -8.72
CA ALA A 65 -28.34 5.83 -9.04
C ALA A 65 -28.71 5.60 -10.52
N ARG A 66 -29.57 6.46 -11.07
CA ARG A 66 -29.95 6.41 -12.49
C ARG A 66 -28.77 6.71 -13.40
N ARG A 67 -27.92 7.68 -13.05
CA ARG A 67 -26.73 8.03 -13.82
C ARG A 67 -25.72 6.89 -13.82
N VAL A 68 -25.41 6.34 -12.65
CA VAL A 68 -24.47 5.21 -12.53
C VAL A 68 -24.99 3.98 -13.29
N TYR A 69 -26.31 3.73 -13.25
CA TYR A 69 -26.92 2.66 -14.04
C TYR A 69 -26.83 2.91 -15.56
N ALA A 70 -26.99 4.14 -16.01
CA ALA A 70 -26.80 4.50 -17.42
C ALA A 70 -25.35 4.24 -17.86
N ASP A 71 -24.36 4.67 -17.08
CA ASP A 71 -22.93 4.42 -17.32
C ASP A 71 -22.62 2.91 -17.32
N TYR A 72 -23.26 2.13 -16.44
CA TYR A 72 -23.15 0.68 -16.40
C TYR A 72 -23.71 0.05 -17.71
N CYS A 73 -24.87 0.51 -18.19
CA CYS A 73 -25.44 0.04 -19.44
C CYS A 73 -24.58 0.39 -20.64
N GLU A 74 -23.98 1.57 -20.68
CA GLU A 74 -23.05 1.97 -21.76
C GLU A 74 -21.80 1.11 -21.77
N LYS A 75 -21.17 0.89 -20.62
CA LYS A 75 -20.01 -0.02 -20.49
C LYS A 75 -20.35 -1.44 -20.96
N ARG A 76 -21.51 -1.94 -20.58
CA ARG A 76 -21.99 -3.27 -20.98
C ARG A 76 -22.26 -3.37 -22.47
N ASN A 77 -22.80 -2.31 -23.08
CA ASN A 77 -23.07 -2.27 -24.53
C ASN A 77 -21.80 -2.09 -25.35
N SER A 78 -20.76 -1.40 -24.83
CA SER A 78 -19.46 -1.28 -25.49
C SER A 78 -18.68 -2.59 -25.54
N VAL A 79 -18.93 -3.52 -24.62
CA VAL A 79 -18.36 -4.88 -24.61
C VAL A 79 -19.10 -5.82 -25.56
N ARG A 80 -20.35 -5.52 -25.92
CA ARG A 80 -21.10 -6.22 -26.97
C ARG A 80 -21.02 -5.42 -28.25
N GLN A 81 -20.04 -5.74 -29.09
CA GLN A 81 -19.93 -5.15 -30.42
C GLN A 81 -21.24 -5.24 -31.23
N THR A 82 -21.64 -4.05 -31.71
CA THR A 82 -22.35 -3.80 -32.97
C THR A 82 -23.69 -4.47 -33.20
N ILE A 83 -24.75 -3.76 -32.88
CA ILE A 83 -25.84 -3.55 -33.88
C ILE A 83 -26.28 -2.10 -33.71
N SER A 84 -26.16 -1.33 -34.78
CA SER A 84 -26.66 0.02 -34.98
C SER A 84 -28.18 0.06 -34.75
N MET A 85 -28.65 0.96 -33.93
CA MET A 85 -30.02 1.50 -34.05
C MET A 85 -30.05 2.98 -33.73
N GLU A 86 -30.61 3.72 -34.65
CA GLU A 86 -30.79 5.16 -34.71
C GLU A 86 -31.69 5.70 -33.59
N ASN A 87 -31.36 6.91 -33.18
CA ASN A 87 -32.15 7.96 -32.57
C ASN A 87 -33.60 7.64 -32.10
N GLY A 88 -33.78 7.67 -30.80
CA GLY A 88 -35.08 7.84 -30.18
C GLY A 88 -34.95 8.62 -28.88
N ASP A 89 -35.45 9.86 -28.90
CA ASP A 89 -35.63 10.70 -27.73
C ASP A 89 -36.54 9.99 -26.72
N TYR A 90 -35.97 9.50 -25.60
CA TYR A 90 -36.76 9.07 -24.46
C TYR A 90 -36.77 10.18 -23.38
N ALA A 91 -37.72 11.08 -23.50
CA ALA A 91 -38.16 11.87 -22.37
C ALA A 91 -38.83 10.91 -21.36
N ILE A 92 -38.13 10.50 -20.32
CA ILE A 92 -38.72 9.74 -19.21
C ILE A 92 -39.37 10.77 -18.29
N ALA A 93 -40.69 10.95 -18.47
CA ALA A 93 -41.53 11.63 -17.51
C ALA A 93 -41.53 10.80 -16.22
N ALA A 94 -40.95 11.31 -15.15
CA ALA A 94 -41.07 10.74 -13.81
C ALA A 94 -42.50 10.84 -13.35
N LYS A 95 -43.21 9.72 -13.22
CA LYS A 95 -44.47 9.65 -12.49
C LYS A 95 -44.18 9.75 -10.99
N GLU A 96 -44.51 10.86 -10.38
CA GLU A 96 -44.40 11.08 -8.93
C GLU A 96 -45.12 10.02 -8.09
N ASN A 97 -46.08 9.30 -8.66
CA ASN A 97 -46.86 8.28 -7.96
C ASN A 97 -46.16 6.95 -7.68
N GLU A 98 -44.97 6.66 -8.26
CA GLU A 98 -44.26 5.44 -7.96
C GLU A 98 -43.44 5.52 -6.68
N ILE A 99 -43.16 6.72 -6.19
CA ILE A 99 -42.39 6.92 -4.94
C ILE A 99 -43.34 6.81 -3.74
N ASP A 100 -44.54 7.35 -3.84
CA ASP A 100 -45.55 7.31 -2.76
C ASP A 100 -46.13 5.90 -2.56
N SER A 101 -46.36 5.13 -3.63
CA SER A 101 -46.79 3.74 -3.53
C SER A 101 -45.72 2.79 -2.94
N PHE A 102 -44.46 3.21 -2.98
CA PHE A 102 -43.33 2.44 -2.38
C PHE A 102 -43.20 2.74 -0.87
N LEU A 103 -43.73 3.85 -0.40
CA LEU A 103 -43.75 4.26 1.01
C LEU A 103 -44.94 3.72 1.80
N GLU A 104 -46.01 3.31 1.11
CA GLU A 104 -47.26 2.74 1.71
C GLU A 104 -47.18 1.19 1.84
N GLU A 105 -46.03 0.62 2.08
CA GLU A 105 -45.91 -0.81 2.34
C GLU A 105 -46.45 -1.17 3.72
N THR A 106 -47.32 -2.18 3.74
CA THR A 106 -47.93 -2.70 4.96
C THR A 106 -46.91 -3.23 5.97
N ALA A 107 -47.21 -3.17 7.27
CA ALA A 107 -46.37 -3.66 8.36
C ALA A 107 -45.91 -5.14 8.14
N GLU A 108 -46.67 -5.94 7.40
CA GLU A 108 -46.38 -7.30 7.02
C GLU A 108 -45.16 -7.40 6.06
N GLN A 109 -45.09 -6.51 5.06
CA GLN A 109 -43.96 -6.49 4.13
C GLN A 109 -42.66 -6.03 4.79
N GLU A 110 -42.76 -5.12 5.77
CA GLU A 110 -41.61 -4.70 6.57
C GLU A 110 -41.07 -5.84 7.44
N GLN A 111 -41.90 -6.66 8.03
CA GLN A 111 -41.50 -7.85 8.78
C GLN A 111 -40.82 -8.90 7.86
N ILE A 112 -41.35 -9.12 6.67
CA ILE A 112 -40.78 -10.02 5.68
C ILE A 112 -39.37 -9.55 5.27
N ARG A 113 -39.21 -8.24 5.05
CA ARG A 113 -37.89 -7.65 4.72
C ARG A 113 -36.88 -7.84 5.85
N LYS A 114 -37.28 -7.65 7.10
CA LYS A 114 -36.44 -7.90 8.28
C LYS A 114 -35.97 -9.35 8.34
N ILE A 115 -36.87 -10.29 8.07
CA ILE A 115 -36.54 -11.72 8.01
C ILE A 115 -35.51 -12.02 6.90
N PHE A 116 -35.71 -11.48 5.69
CA PHE A 116 -34.76 -11.68 4.59
C PHE A 116 -33.41 -11.05 4.87
N ALA A 117 -33.39 -9.88 5.48
CA ALA A 117 -32.15 -9.27 5.90
C ALA A 117 -31.40 -10.16 6.89
N GLU A 118 -32.05 -10.71 7.91
CA GLU A 118 -31.41 -11.61 8.88
C GLU A 118 -30.96 -12.95 8.27
N ILE A 119 -31.66 -13.45 7.25
CA ILE A 119 -31.21 -14.63 6.50
C ILE A 119 -29.84 -14.38 5.85
N SER A 120 -29.56 -13.17 5.38
CA SER A 120 -28.28 -12.80 4.76
C SER A 120 -27.10 -12.82 5.74
N PHE A 121 -27.34 -12.69 7.04
CA PHE A 121 -26.34 -12.78 8.11
C PHE A 121 -26.14 -14.20 8.64
N LEU A 122 -26.88 -15.18 8.14
CA LEU A 122 -26.65 -16.59 8.47
C LEU A 122 -25.40 -17.11 7.75
N SER A 123 -24.70 -18.06 8.39
CA SER A 123 -23.63 -18.78 7.73
C SER A 123 -24.14 -19.53 6.49
N LYS A 124 -23.26 -19.77 5.50
CA LYS A 124 -23.60 -20.39 4.21
C LYS A 124 -24.46 -21.65 4.37
N ALA A 125 -24.08 -22.53 5.29
CA ALA A 125 -24.78 -23.81 5.51
C ALA A 125 -26.25 -23.64 5.98
N TYR A 126 -26.56 -22.60 6.75
CA TYR A 126 -27.91 -22.31 7.21
C TYR A 126 -28.67 -21.47 6.18
N ARG A 127 -28.04 -20.52 5.57
CA ARG A 127 -28.60 -19.67 4.53
C ARG A 127 -29.08 -20.45 3.32
N GLU A 128 -28.25 -21.38 2.80
CA GLU A 128 -28.60 -22.23 1.65
C GLU A 128 -29.88 -23.04 1.91
N VAL A 129 -30.01 -23.67 3.06
CA VAL A 129 -31.24 -24.45 3.36
C VAL A 129 -32.46 -23.55 3.52
N MET A 130 -32.31 -22.31 4.04
CA MET A 130 -33.41 -21.35 4.17
C MET A 130 -33.85 -20.86 2.79
N VAL A 131 -32.93 -20.48 1.93
CA VAL A 131 -33.22 -20.03 0.55
C VAL A 131 -33.91 -21.14 -0.23
N LEU A 132 -33.33 -22.33 -0.27
CA LEU A 132 -33.92 -23.47 -1.02
C LEU A 132 -35.30 -23.85 -0.51
N TYR A 133 -35.55 -23.75 0.80
CA TYR A 133 -36.83 -24.12 1.38
C TYR A 133 -37.92 -23.06 1.23
N TYR A 134 -37.59 -21.77 1.47
CA TYR A 134 -38.57 -20.68 1.52
C TYR A 134 -38.66 -19.85 0.23
N LEU A 135 -37.59 -19.74 -0.53
CA LEU A 135 -37.58 -18.97 -1.79
C LEU A 135 -37.75 -19.87 -3.00
N ASP A 136 -37.01 -20.99 -3.04
CA ASP A 136 -37.12 -21.95 -4.16
C ASP A 136 -38.22 -23.00 -3.92
N GLU A 137 -38.95 -22.92 -2.78
CA GLU A 137 -40.05 -23.81 -2.38
C GLU A 137 -39.72 -25.32 -2.46
N MET A 138 -38.44 -25.68 -2.30
CA MET A 138 -37.98 -27.06 -2.44
C MET A 138 -38.36 -27.91 -1.21
N LYS A 139 -38.74 -29.17 -1.48
CA LYS A 139 -38.99 -30.16 -0.42
C LYS A 139 -37.68 -30.59 0.24
N VAL A 140 -37.71 -30.90 1.55
CA VAL A 140 -36.54 -31.36 2.33
C VAL A 140 -35.73 -32.45 1.62
N LYS A 141 -36.43 -33.41 0.98
CA LYS A 141 -35.82 -34.50 0.23
C LYS A 141 -34.99 -34.01 -0.97
N ASP A 142 -35.46 -32.98 -1.66
CA ASP A 142 -34.79 -32.46 -2.83
C ASP A 142 -33.62 -31.54 -2.42
N ILE A 143 -33.75 -30.79 -1.34
CA ILE A 143 -32.66 -30.04 -0.71
C ILE A 143 -31.54 -31.00 -0.24
N SER A 144 -31.90 -32.11 0.39
CA SER A 144 -30.97 -33.16 0.79
C SER A 144 -30.12 -33.67 -0.36
N LYS A 145 -30.75 -33.92 -1.52
CA LYS A 145 -30.05 -34.38 -2.72
C LYS A 145 -29.17 -33.25 -3.31
N LYS A 146 -29.71 -32.02 -3.41
CA LYS A 146 -29.01 -30.87 -4.01
C LYS A 146 -27.76 -30.49 -3.24
N LEU A 147 -27.83 -30.51 -1.89
CA LEU A 147 -26.70 -30.17 -1.01
C LEU A 147 -25.84 -31.37 -0.60
N ASN A 148 -26.19 -32.58 -1.02
CA ASN A 148 -25.51 -33.83 -0.67
C ASN A 148 -25.38 -34.04 0.85
N ILE A 149 -26.46 -33.78 1.60
CA ILE A 149 -26.53 -33.92 3.06
C ILE A 149 -27.79 -34.75 3.44
N SER A 150 -27.85 -35.34 4.64
CA SER A 150 -29.01 -36.11 5.08
C SER A 150 -30.24 -35.21 5.25
N GLU A 151 -31.45 -35.77 5.05
CA GLU A 151 -32.70 -35.05 5.36
C GLU A 151 -32.78 -34.57 6.81
N THR A 152 -32.22 -35.37 7.73
CA THR A 152 -32.11 -35.01 9.14
C THR A 152 -31.25 -33.75 9.31
N THR A 153 -30.13 -33.66 8.61
CA THR A 153 -29.25 -32.47 8.62
C THR A 153 -29.96 -31.25 8.06
N VAL A 154 -30.73 -31.41 6.97
CA VAL A 154 -31.54 -30.29 6.40
C VAL A 154 -32.53 -29.79 7.46
N LYS A 155 -33.28 -30.69 8.10
CA LYS A 155 -34.27 -30.33 9.15
C LYS A 155 -33.60 -29.65 10.35
N GLN A 156 -32.45 -30.13 10.80
CA GLN A 156 -31.67 -29.50 11.87
C GLN A 156 -31.22 -28.12 11.50
N ARG A 157 -30.64 -27.93 10.31
CA ARG A 157 -30.22 -26.61 9.82
C ARG A 157 -31.36 -25.63 9.70
N LEU A 158 -32.51 -26.07 9.18
CA LEU A 158 -33.72 -25.22 9.12
C LEU A 158 -34.21 -24.83 10.52
N PHE A 159 -34.19 -25.76 11.48
CA PHE A 159 -34.59 -25.47 12.86
C PHE A 159 -33.68 -24.42 13.51
N PHE A 160 -32.37 -24.59 13.43
CA PHE A 160 -31.41 -23.64 13.99
C PHE A 160 -31.47 -22.29 13.29
N ALA A 161 -31.56 -22.28 11.96
CA ALA A 161 -31.67 -21.03 11.18
C ALA A 161 -32.92 -20.24 11.56
N ARG A 162 -34.10 -20.91 11.69
CA ARG A 162 -35.35 -20.26 12.11
C ARG A 162 -35.24 -19.65 13.50
N ASN A 163 -34.65 -20.37 14.45
CA ASN A 163 -34.50 -19.89 15.82
C ASN A 163 -33.53 -18.71 15.87
N THR A 164 -32.45 -18.73 15.10
CA THR A 164 -31.53 -17.61 15.00
C THR A 164 -32.21 -16.38 14.42
N VAL A 165 -32.87 -16.51 13.25
CA VAL A 165 -33.59 -15.38 12.61
C VAL A 165 -34.65 -14.81 13.54
N ARG A 166 -35.47 -15.67 14.20
CA ARG A 166 -36.50 -15.21 15.14
C ARG A 166 -35.90 -14.40 16.28
N LYS A 167 -34.85 -14.91 16.91
CA LYS A 167 -34.16 -14.25 18.01
C LYS A 167 -33.57 -12.89 17.59
N GLU A 168 -32.93 -12.85 16.43
CA GLU A 168 -32.30 -11.61 15.91
C GLU A 168 -33.36 -10.57 15.51
N VAL A 169 -34.50 -10.99 14.94
CA VAL A 169 -35.63 -10.10 14.61
C VAL A 169 -36.29 -9.54 15.89
N GLU A 170 -36.37 -10.34 16.97
CA GLU A 170 -36.90 -9.89 18.27
C GLU A 170 -35.95 -8.92 18.99
N ILE A 171 -34.63 -9.06 18.81
CA ILE A 171 -33.56 -8.25 19.45
C ILE A 171 -33.25 -6.99 18.62
N MET A 172 -33.88 -6.75 17.47
CA MET A 172 -33.53 -5.68 16.53
C MET A 172 -33.24 -4.33 17.20
N ASN A 173 -32.04 -4.25 17.79
CA ASN A 173 -31.33 -3.00 17.92
C ASN A 173 -30.71 -2.68 16.55
N GLU A 174 -30.93 -1.45 16.10
CA GLU A 174 -30.37 -0.92 14.86
C GLU A 174 -28.92 -1.37 14.69
N ARG A 175 -28.65 -2.32 13.82
CA ARG A 175 -27.28 -2.62 13.37
C ARG A 175 -26.81 -1.44 12.55
N ASN A 176 -26.23 -0.46 13.20
CA ASN A 176 -25.56 0.62 12.53
C ASN A 176 -24.33 0.05 11.82
N LEU A 177 -24.18 0.31 10.53
CA LEU A 177 -22.94 0.05 9.80
C LEU A 177 -21.80 0.77 10.52
N SER A 178 -21.06 0.02 11.33
CA SER A 178 -19.97 0.55 12.15
C SER A 178 -18.63 0.50 11.41
N LEU A 179 -18.62 0.42 10.07
CA LEU A 179 -17.41 0.58 9.28
C LEU A 179 -16.80 1.93 9.63
N LYS A 180 -15.85 1.92 10.55
CA LYS A 180 -14.85 2.97 10.63
C LYS A 180 -13.88 2.67 9.49
N PRO A 181 -14.01 3.36 8.34
CA PRO A 181 -13.22 2.99 7.18
C PRO A 181 -11.77 3.25 7.50
N VAL A 182 -11.00 2.17 7.53
CA VAL A 182 -9.55 2.19 7.62
C VAL A 182 -9.01 1.94 6.22
N SER A 183 -8.10 2.77 5.78
CA SER A 183 -7.31 2.52 4.58
C SER A 183 -6.00 1.88 4.99
N LEU A 184 -5.57 0.83 4.28
CA LEU A 184 -4.27 0.20 4.48
C LEU A 184 -3.29 0.66 3.40
N ALA A 185 -2.26 1.40 3.81
CA ALA A 185 -1.11 1.68 2.96
C ALA A 185 -0.09 0.56 3.12
N PHE A 186 0.40 0.02 2.00
CA PHE A 186 1.34 -1.10 1.98
C PHE A 186 2.74 -0.63 1.65
N ILE A 187 3.69 -1.01 2.49
CA ILE A 187 5.12 -0.86 2.26
C ILE A 187 5.68 -2.25 2.00
N GLY A 188 6.48 -2.42 0.96
CA GLY A 188 7.01 -3.74 0.64
C GLY A 188 8.32 -3.70 -0.12
N THR A 189 9.05 -4.82 -0.05
CA THR A 189 10.30 -5.04 -0.77
C THR A 189 10.40 -6.49 -1.24
N GLY A 190 11.22 -6.73 -2.26
CA GLY A 190 11.39 -8.03 -2.90
C GLY A 190 10.70 -8.13 -4.24
N ASN A 191 10.65 -9.35 -4.80
CA ASN A 191 10.00 -9.61 -6.08
C ASN A 191 8.64 -10.30 -5.85
N PRO A 192 7.51 -9.62 -6.09
CA PRO A 192 6.18 -10.19 -5.91
C PRO A 192 5.83 -11.27 -6.95
N SER A 193 6.62 -11.46 -8.02
CA SER A 193 6.42 -12.49 -9.06
C SER A 193 4.99 -12.52 -9.64
N GLY A 194 4.38 -11.35 -9.84
CA GLY A 194 3.02 -11.21 -10.36
C GLY A 194 1.89 -11.45 -9.36
N ASN A 195 2.18 -11.94 -8.16
CA ASN A 195 1.20 -12.18 -7.09
C ASN A 195 1.51 -11.31 -5.85
N ASP A 196 1.51 -10.02 -6.07
CA ASP A 196 1.68 -9.03 -5.01
C ASP A 196 0.51 -9.12 -4.03
N PRO A 197 0.74 -9.42 -2.73
CA PRO A 197 -0.34 -9.51 -1.75
C PRO A 197 -1.13 -8.19 -1.61
N ARG A 198 -0.55 -7.05 -1.99
CA ARG A 198 -1.20 -5.74 -1.96
C ARG A 198 -2.43 -5.67 -2.86
N THR A 199 -2.42 -6.35 -4.00
CA THR A 199 -3.57 -6.38 -4.94
C THR A 199 -4.82 -7.01 -4.34
N LYS A 200 -4.71 -7.80 -3.26
CA LYS A 200 -5.84 -8.43 -2.58
C LYS A 200 -6.62 -7.46 -1.71
N ALA A 201 -6.04 -6.31 -1.34
CA ALA A 201 -6.64 -5.32 -0.45
C ALA A 201 -6.94 -3.99 -1.15
N GLU A 202 -7.33 -4.02 -2.41
CA GLU A 202 -7.72 -2.80 -3.15
C GLU A 202 -9.09 -2.27 -2.72
N ARG A 203 -9.97 -3.16 -2.23
CA ARG A 203 -11.32 -2.80 -1.79
C ARG A 203 -11.35 -2.37 -0.32
N ILE A 204 -12.26 -1.46 0.02
CA ILE A 204 -12.45 -1.00 1.41
C ILE A 204 -12.83 -2.16 2.33
N LEU A 205 -13.72 -3.06 1.88
CA LEU A 205 -14.10 -4.25 2.66
C LEU A 205 -12.89 -5.14 2.94
N SER A 206 -12.06 -5.41 1.92
CA SER A 206 -10.82 -6.17 2.05
C SER A 206 -9.92 -5.63 3.14
N GLN A 207 -9.66 -4.32 3.10
CA GLN A 207 -8.79 -3.63 4.05
C GLN A 207 -9.35 -3.68 5.47
N ASN A 208 -10.65 -3.42 5.64
CA ASN A 208 -11.29 -3.44 6.96
C ASN A 208 -11.39 -4.86 7.52
N LEU A 209 -11.57 -5.87 6.68
CA LEU A 209 -11.60 -7.27 7.09
C LEU A 209 -10.21 -7.73 7.59
N VAL A 210 -9.14 -7.37 6.87
CA VAL A 210 -7.76 -7.65 7.29
C VAL A 210 -7.45 -6.90 8.59
N TYR A 211 -7.86 -5.64 8.71
CA TYR A 211 -7.67 -4.84 9.92
C TYR A 211 -8.46 -5.38 11.12
N ALA A 212 -9.70 -5.82 10.94
CA ALA A 212 -10.50 -6.42 12.00
C ALA A 212 -9.86 -7.69 12.58
N CYS A 213 -9.04 -8.39 11.79
CA CYS A 213 -8.29 -9.58 12.19
C CYS A 213 -6.88 -9.26 12.73
N LYS A 214 -6.54 -8.00 13.01
CA LYS A 214 -5.19 -7.55 13.40
C LYS A 214 -4.68 -8.27 14.65
N ASP A 215 -5.42 -8.21 15.74
CA ASP A 215 -4.95 -8.62 17.07
C ASP A 215 -5.53 -9.95 17.54
N LYS A 216 -6.71 -10.32 17.05
CA LYS A 216 -7.46 -11.50 17.48
C LYS A 216 -8.03 -12.26 16.30
N ALA A 217 -7.93 -13.60 16.38
CA ALA A 217 -8.59 -14.45 15.41
C ALA A 217 -10.12 -14.36 15.55
N LYS A 218 -10.82 -14.12 14.43
CA LYS A 218 -12.28 -13.97 14.35
C LYS A 218 -12.87 -14.96 13.36
N SER A 219 -14.04 -15.48 13.66
CA SER A 219 -14.83 -16.30 12.74
C SER A 219 -15.50 -15.41 11.69
N ALA A 220 -15.95 -16.00 10.59
CA ALA A 220 -16.71 -15.27 9.56
C ALA A 220 -17.96 -14.59 10.15
N LYS A 221 -18.62 -15.24 11.14
CA LYS A 221 -19.79 -14.67 11.82
C LYS A 221 -19.41 -13.44 12.66
N GLU A 222 -18.35 -13.53 13.47
CA GLU A 222 -17.84 -12.39 14.26
C GLU A 222 -17.48 -11.21 13.36
N LEU A 223 -16.87 -11.47 12.19
CA LEU A 223 -16.54 -10.43 11.21
C LEU A 223 -17.77 -9.82 10.54
N SER A 224 -18.75 -10.66 10.19
CA SER A 224 -20.03 -10.20 9.65
C SER A 224 -20.76 -9.27 10.62
N ASP A 225 -20.79 -9.63 11.90
CA ASP A 225 -21.46 -8.83 12.93
C ASP A 225 -20.72 -7.52 13.23
N GLU A 226 -19.37 -7.58 13.34
CA GLU A 226 -18.53 -6.41 13.64
C GLU A 226 -18.52 -5.38 12.50
N LEU A 227 -18.38 -5.86 11.26
CA LEU A 227 -18.35 -5.00 10.09
C LEU A 227 -19.75 -4.63 9.58
N CYS A 228 -20.78 -5.25 10.15
CA CYS A 228 -22.18 -5.13 9.69
C CYS A 228 -22.34 -5.44 8.18
N VAL A 229 -21.59 -6.43 7.69
CA VAL A 229 -21.58 -6.88 6.30
C VAL A 229 -22.17 -8.28 6.21
N PRO A 230 -23.13 -8.55 5.30
CA PRO A 230 -23.71 -9.86 5.13
C PRO A 230 -22.68 -10.97 4.89
N MET A 231 -22.95 -12.16 5.43
CA MET A 231 -22.05 -13.31 5.41
C MET A 231 -21.50 -13.69 4.03
N PRO A 232 -22.28 -13.65 2.91
CA PRO A 232 -21.74 -14.00 1.61
C PRO A 232 -20.51 -13.17 1.21
N TYR A 233 -20.57 -11.86 1.42
CA TYR A 233 -19.46 -10.96 1.09
C TYR A 233 -18.24 -11.23 1.97
N ILE A 234 -18.46 -11.52 3.25
CA ILE A 234 -17.38 -11.88 4.17
C ILE A 234 -16.74 -13.21 3.75
N GLU A 235 -17.56 -14.22 3.40
CA GLU A 235 -17.06 -15.54 3.00
C GLU A 235 -16.23 -15.48 1.71
N ASP A 236 -16.72 -14.78 0.70
CA ASP A 236 -16.01 -14.58 -0.57
C ASP A 236 -14.71 -13.80 -0.37
N GLU A 237 -14.77 -12.72 0.41
CA GLU A 237 -13.60 -11.90 0.72
C GLU A 237 -12.55 -12.68 1.51
N LEU A 238 -12.96 -13.47 2.50
CA LEU A 238 -12.07 -14.33 3.27
C LEU A 238 -11.36 -15.34 2.36
N GLU A 239 -12.05 -15.91 1.38
CA GLU A 239 -11.43 -16.80 0.41
C GLU A 239 -10.34 -16.11 -0.40
N ILE A 240 -10.58 -14.88 -0.84
CA ILE A 240 -9.58 -14.07 -1.56
C ILE A 240 -8.38 -13.76 -0.67
N GLN A 241 -8.63 -13.36 0.59
CA GLN A 241 -7.57 -12.95 1.51
C GLN A 241 -6.71 -14.12 2.02
N LEU A 242 -7.21 -15.36 1.95
CA LEU A 242 -6.45 -16.57 2.29
C LEU A 242 -5.54 -17.05 1.17
N LYS A 243 -5.85 -16.75 -0.09
CA LYS A 243 -5.12 -17.30 -1.23
C LYS A 243 -3.69 -16.79 -1.26
N GLY A 244 -2.75 -17.74 -1.25
CA GLY A 244 -1.34 -17.50 -1.57
C GLY A 244 -0.96 -18.33 -2.78
N GLU A 245 -0.54 -17.70 -3.88
CA GLU A 245 -0.17 -18.36 -5.13
C GLU A 245 1.24 -17.94 -5.58
N ASN A 246 2.00 -18.88 -6.18
CA ASN A 246 3.30 -18.62 -6.79
C ASN A 246 4.32 -17.88 -5.89
N GLY A 247 4.32 -18.17 -4.58
CA GLY A 247 5.22 -17.55 -3.61
C GLY A 247 4.70 -16.25 -2.98
N SER A 248 3.51 -15.77 -3.39
CA SER A 248 2.74 -14.80 -2.63
C SER A 248 2.06 -15.48 -1.43
N TYR A 249 1.66 -14.70 -0.45
CA TYR A 249 0.92 -15.18 0.73
C TYR A 249 -0.41 -14.45 0.88
N GLY A 250 -1.37 -15.09 1.53
CA GLY A 250 -2.63 -14.44 1.90
C GLY A 250 -2.40 -13.37 2.96
N LEU A 251 -3.17 -12.29 2.93
CA LEU A 251 -3.16 -11.27 3.99
C LEU A 251 -3.80 -11.77 5.28
N LEU A 252 -4.59 -12.85 5.20
CA LEU A 252 -5.13 -13.59 6.33
C LEU A 252 -4.62 -15.03 6.34
N ARG A 253 -4.62 -15.66 7.52
CA ARG A 253 -4.41 -17.08 7.70
C ARG A 253 -5.47 -17.69 8.60
N LYS A 254 -5.73 -18.98 8.45
CA LYS A 254 -6.67 -19.72 9.30
C LYS A 254 -6.02 -20.13 10.63
N MET A 255 -6.80 -20.03 11.71
CA MET A 255 -6.54 -20.62 13.02
C MET A 255 -7.77 -21.42 13.43
N GLY A 256 -7.82 -22.71 13.06
CA GLY A 256 -9.03 -23.52 13.17
C GLY A 256 -10.13 -23.00 12.24
N ASP A 257 -11.27 -22.61 12.80
CA ASP A 257 -12.42 -22.01 12.11
C ASP A 257 -12.38 -20.47 12.08
N LYS A 258 -11.32 -19.86 12.63
CA LYS A 258 -11.13 -18.41 12.72
C LYS A 258 -10.04 -17.93 11.78
N TYR A 259 -10.00 -16.63 11.57
CA TYR A 259 -9.08 -15.93 10.67
C TYR A 259 -8.31 -14.86 11.45
N ILE A 260 -7.01 -14.74 11.17
CA ILE A 260 -6.13 -13.74 11.78
C ILE A 260 -5.25 -13.13 10.72
N SER A 261 -4.80 -11.89 10.91
CA SER A 261 -3.90 -11.22 9.97
C SER A 261 -2.60 -12.01 9.78
N ASN A 262 -2.09 -12.04 8.55
CA ASN A 262 -0.84 -12.68 8.16
C ASN A 262 0.19 -11.65 7.67
N VAL A 263 -0.02 -10.40 8.02
CA VAL A 263 0.83 -9.25 7.72
C VAL A 263 0.83 -8.32 8.94
N ILE A 264 1.98 -7.72 9.24
CA ILE A 264 2.10 -6.72 10.30
C ILE A 264 1.28 -5.49 9.93
N ILE A 265 0.44 -5.02 10.86
CA ILE A 265 -0.36 -3.81 10.70
C ILE A 265 0.05 -2.82 11.79
N VAL A 266 0.59 -1.68 11.36
CA VAL A 266 1.04 -0.57 12.22
C VAL A 266 0.01 0.55 12.15
N GLU A 267 -0.31 1.18 13.28
CA GLU A 267 -1.19 2.36 13.28
C GLU A 267 -0.47 3.59 12.71
N ASN A 268 -1.20 4.42 11.97
CA ASN A 268 -0.63 5.63 11.37
C ASN A 268 -0.03 6.59 12.41
N SER A 269 -0.59 6.64 13.62
CA SER A 269 -0.07 7.44 14.74
C SER A 269 1.26 6.90 15.29
N GLU A 270 1.46 5.57 15.24
CA GLU A 270 2.64 4.89 15.81
C GLU A 270 3.77 4.74 14.78
N PHE A 271 3.46 4.90 13.49
CA PHE A 271 4.39 4.67 12.40
C PHE A 271 5.71 5.43 12.53
N ASN A 272 5.67 6.69 12.99
CA ASN A 272 6.86 7.50 13.16
C ASN A 272 7.56 7.26 14.51
N GLU A 273 6.90 6.67 15.50
CA GLU A 273 7.46 6.49 16.84
C GLU A 273 8.62 5.48 16.83
N ALA A 274 8.50 4.39 16.07
CA ALA A 274 9.59 3.43 15.90
C ALA A 274 10.84 4.05 15.26
N GLY A 275 10.66 4.97 14.32
CA GLY A 275 11.76 5.70 13.69
C GLY A 275 12.53 6.60 14.66
N LYS A 276 11.85 7.13 15.67
CA LYS A 276 12.49 7.97 16.70
C LYS A 276 13.54 7.23 17.52
N ILE A 277 13.45 5.90 17.62
CA ILE A 277 14.45 5.08 18.30
C ILE A 277 15.82 5.26 17.65
N TYR A 278 15.86 5.28 16.31
CA TYR A 278 17.08 5.56 15.56
C TYR A 278 17.49 7.04 15.62
N THR A 279 16.55 7.94 15.46
CA THR A 279 16.84 9.37 15.31
C THR A 279 17.26 10.05 16.62
N LYS A 280 17.05 9.43 17.77
CA LYS A 280 17.62 9.88 19.07
C LYS A 280 19.15 9.95 19.04
N HIS A 281 19.80 9.12 18.23
CA HIS A 281 21.25 8.98 18.15
C HIS A 281 21.90 9.78 17.01
N LEU A 282 21.13 10.63 16.31
CA LEU A 282 21.63 11.38 15.15
C LEU A 282 22.83 12.27 15.46
N ASP A 283 22.82 12.95 16.62
CA ASP A 283 23.92 13.82 17.03
C ASP A 283 25.22 13.02 17.19
N GLU A 284 25.16 11.90 17.89
CA GLU A 284 26.31 11.02 18.12
C GLU A 284 26.78 10.35 16.84
N LEU A 285 25.87 9.85 16.00
CA LEU A 285 26.18 9.30 14.70
C LEU A 285 26.90 10.31 13.79
N CYS A 286 26.39 11.55 13.77
CA CYS A 286 26.97 12.63 12.98
C CYS A 286 28.37 13.03 13.49
N GLU A 287 28.56 13.11 14.81
CA GLU A 287 29.86 13.42 15.41
C GLU A 287 30.90 12.33 15.12
N LYS A 288 30.55 11.05 15.30
CA LYS A 288 31.44 9.93 14.96
C LYS A 288 31.79 9.92 13.47
N LEU A 289 30.83 10.20 12.59
CA LEU A 289 31.08 10.33 11.15
C LEU A 289 32.03 11.49 10.83
N LYS A 290 31.84 12.65 11.49
CA LYS A 290 32.72 13.82 11.35
C LYS A 290 34.15 13.50 11.74
N ASN A 291 34.35 12.86 12.90
CA ASN A 291 35.66 12.48 13.39
C ASN A 291 36.35 11.48 12.43
N HIS A 292 35.63 10.50 11.94
CA HIS A 292 36.13 9.54 10.97
C HIS A 292 36.58 10.22 9.66
N LEU A 293 35.73 11.09 9.10
CA LEU A 293 36.06 11.83 7.86
C LEU A 293 37.28 12.74 8.02
N GLN A 294 37.46 13.33 9.19
CA GLN A 294 38.63 14.18 9.47
C GLN A 294 39.91 13.34 9.56
N SER A 295 39.86 12.18 10.21
CA SER A 295 41.01 11.28 10.38
C SER A 295 41.44 10.63 9.06
N HIS A 296 40.50 10.31 8.17
CA HIS A 296 40.77 9.58 6.91
C HIS A 296 40.65 10.46 5.67
N ARG A 297 40.70 11.78 5.85
CA ARG A 297 40.48 12.76 4.77
C ARG A 297 41.28 12.46 3.49
N GLU A 298 42.57 12.11 3.64
CA GLU A 298 43.44 11.86 2.51
C GLU A 298 43.06 10.59 1.75
N GLU A 299 42.55 9.56 2.44
CA GLU A 299 42.11 8.31 1.81
C GLU A 299 40.86 8.57 0.93
N PHE A 300 39.92 9.36 1.42
CA PHE A 300 38.73 9.74 0.63
C PHE A 300 39.08 10.58 -0.59
N LEU A 301 39.99 11.54 -0.46
CA LEU A 301 40.33 12.45 -1.56
C LEU A 301 41.25 11.78 -2.61
N ASN A 302 42.09 10.83 -2.21
CA ASN A 302 43.04 10.12 -3.10
C ASN A 302 42.47 8.81 -3.65
N PHE A 303 41.22 8.46 -3.37
CA PHE A 303 40.60 7.27 -3.93
C PHE A 303 40.61 7.33 -5.47
N PRO A 304 40.77 6.22 -6.22
CA PRO A 304 40.88 6.20 -7.67
C PRO A 304 39.56 6.49 -8.39
N TYR A 305 39.05 7.70 -8.25
CA TYR A 305 37.83 8.13 -8.96
C TYR A 305 38.08 8.27 -10.47
N LEU A 306 37.10 7.85 -11.25
CA LEU A 306 37.07 8.10 -12.71
C LEU A 306 36.70 9.55 -13.08
N SER A 307 36.23 10.32 -12.10
CA SER A 307 35.90 11.74 -12.20
C SER A 307 36.63 12.50 -11.10
N ARG A 308 37.21 13.65 -11.41
CA ARG A 308 37.98 14.44 -10.43
C ARG A 308 37.09 14.86 -9.24
N GLN A 309 37.44 14.39 -8.04
CA GLN A 309 36.80 14.75 -6.78
C GLN A 309 37.76 15.57 -5.91
N THR A 310 37.28 16.67 -5.34
CA THR A 310 38.07 17.57 -4.48
C THR A 310 37.33 18.01 -3.22
N ASP A 311 36.05 17.70 -3.09
CA ASP A 311 35.22 18.06 -1.96
C ASP A 311 34.72 16.80 -1.25
N LEU A 312 35.23 16.59 -0.05
CA LEU A 312 34.86 15.46 0.81
C LEU A 312 33.35 15.43 1.09
N ARG A 313 32.72 16.60 1.26
CA ARG A 313 31.28 16.72 1.52
C ARG A 313 30.43 16.22 0.36
N PHE A 314 30.95 16.35 -0.88
CA PHE A 314 30.30 15.83 -2.08
C PHE A 314 30.49 14.31 -2.21
N ILE A 315 31.69 13.80 -1.88
CA ILE A 315 31.97 12.37 -1.88
C ILE A 315 31.07 11.66 -0.86
N LEU A 316 30.92 12.21 0.35
CA LEU A 316 30.13 11.64 1.41
C LEU A 316 28.67 11.42 1.02
N TRP A 317 28.10 12.26 0.15
CA TRP A 317 26.73 12.05 -0.37
C TRP A 317 26.52 10.65 -0.93
N THR A 318 27.54 10.05 -1.55
CA THR A 318 27.45 8.71 -2.14
C THR A 318 27.60 7.58 -1.12
N LEU A 319 28.16 7.87 0.06
CA LEU A 319 28.41 6.89 1.12
C LEU A 319 27.42 7.01 2.30
N ILE A 320 26.71 8.13 2.42
CA ILE A 320 25.79 8.37 3.55
C ILE A 320 24.71 7.30 3.66
N SER A 321 24.23 6.75 2.54
CA SER A 321 23.29 5.64 2.54
C SER A 321 23.91 4.35 3.08
N GLU A 322 25.18 4.09 2.80
CA GLU A 322 25.89 2.92 3.36
C GLU A 322 25.95 2.98 4.89
N SER A 323 26.23 4.17 5.46
CA SER A 323 26.28 4.32 6.92
C SER A 323 24.94 3.94 7.58
N VAL A 324 23.81 4.31 6.98
CA VAL A 324 22.47 3.95 7.46
C VAL A 324 22.18 2.46 7.30
N TRP A 325 22.52 1.88 6.13
CA TRP A 325 22.25 0.46 5.87
C TRP A 325 23.04 -0.43 6.80
N ARG A 326 24.33 -0.15 6.98
CA ARG A 326 25.21 -0.92 7.88
C ARG A 326 24.76 -0.84 9.33
N LEU A 327 24.34 0.34 9.80
CA LEU A 327 23.76 0.48 11.13
C LEU A 327 22.50 -0.41 11.28
N LYS A 328 21.59 -0.37 10.29
CA LYS A 328 20.39 -1.20 10.31
C LYS A 328 20.70 -2.68 10.25
N ASP A 329 21.61 -3.10 9.39
CA ASP A 329 22.08 -4.50 9.28
C ASP A 329 22.66 -4.97 10.62
N ARG A 330 23.46 -4.12 11.29
CA ARG A 330 24.05 -4.46 12.58
C ARG A 330 23.00 -4.57 13.69
N VAL A 331 22.03 -3.66 13.70
CA VAL A 331 20.87 -3.73 14.61
C VAL A 331 20.08 -5.02 14.38
N ASP A 332 19.82 -5.39 13.11
CA ASP A 332 19.13 -6.64 12.76
C ASP A 332 19.92 -7.88 13.23
N GLU A 333 21.24 -7.89 13.06
CA GLU A 333 22.12 -8.98 13.53
C GLU A 333 22.05 -9.13 15.05
N ILE A 334 22.11 -8.03 15.80
CA ILE A 334 22.00 -8.05 17.27
C ILE A 334 20.60 -8.54 17.68
N LEU A 335 19.53 -8.04 17.04
CA LEU A 335 18.17 -8.52 17.31
C LEU A 335 18.06 -10.02 17.08
N GLU A 336 18.63 -10.55 15.99
CA GLU A 336 18.59 -11.96 15.65
C GLU A 336 19.39 -12.84 16.63
N THR A 337 20.59 -12.42 16.98
CA THR A 337 21.52 -13.25 17.76
C THR A 337 21.31 -13.16 19.26
N GLU A 338 20.83 -12.02 19.76
CA GLU A 338 20.68 -11.79 21.20
C GLU A 338 19.22 -11.85 21.68
N TYR A 339 18.27 -11.25 20.93
CA TYR A 339 16.91 -11.08 21.38
C TYR A 339 15.90 -12.07 20.79
N PHE A 340 16.03 -12.40 19.51
CA PHE A 340 15.12 -13.29 18.79
C PHE A 340 15.77 -14.60 18.32
N LYS A 341 16.79 -15.07 19.02
CA LYS A 341 17.58 -16.25 18.67
C LYS A 341 16.77 -17.52 18.39
N GLU A 342 15.69 -17.73 19.14
CA GLU A 342 14.83 -18.91 19.03
C GLU A 342 13.65 -18.71 18.06
N VAL A 343 13.57 -17.56 17.40
CA VAL A 343 12.42 -17.20 16.56
C VAL A 343 12.68 -17.61 15.10
N ASN A 344 11.91 -18.56 14.60
CA ASN A 344 11.92 -18.94 13.19
C ASN A 344 11.21 -17.90 12.34
N GLN A 345 11.93 -17.34 11.38
CA GLN A 345 11.36 -16.37 10.46
C GLN A 345 10.73 -17.05 9.25
N PRO A 346 9.56 -16.57 8.78
CA PRO A 346 8.98 -17.09 7.56
C PRO A 346 9.84 -16.66 6.36
N GLN A 347 10.10 -17.60 5.45
CA GLN A 347 10.75 -17.27 4.18
C GLN A 347 9.71 -16.71 3.20
N ARG A 348 9.81 -15.42 2.91
CA ARG A 348 8.94 -14.73 1.98
C ARG A 348 9.75 -14.16 0.81
N LYS A 349 9.29 -14.37 -0.42
CA LYS A 349 9.89 -13.75 -1.62
C LYS A 349 9.61 -12.26 -1.70
N PHE A 350 8.50 -11.83 -1.14
CA PHE A 350 8.09 -10.45 -1.02
C PHE A 350 7.63 -10.20 0.40
N THR A 351 8.19 -9.18 1.02
CA THR A 351 7.87 -8.76 2.39
C THR A 351 7.04 -7.51 2.34
N THR A 352 5.92 -7.47 3.08
CA THR A 352 5.08 -6.29 3.19
C THR A 352 4.65 -6.04 4.63
N VAL A 353 4.50 -4.76 4.95
CA VAL A 353 3.92 -4.27 6.21
C VAL A 353 2.82 -3.27 5.84
N CYS A 354 1.74 -3.25 6.61
CA CYS A 354 0.63 -2.33 6.39
C CYS A 354 0.63 -1.21 7.43
N VAL A 355 0.27 -0.01 6.99
CA VAL A 355 -0.03 1.13 7.86
C VAL A 355 -1.53 1.38 7.81
N ALA A 356 -2.19 1.30 8.95
CA ALA A 356 -3.61 1.54 9.08
C ALA A 356 -3.86 3.06 9.22
N ILE A 357 -4.53 3.64 8.25
CA ILE A 357 -4.83 5.07 8.17
C ILE A 357 -6.33 5.26 8.40
N PRO A 358 -6.75 5.92 9.49
CA PRO A 358 -8.15 6.27 9.70
C PRO A 358 -8.69 7.10 8.53
N TYR A 359 -9.93 6.88 8.15
CA TYR A 359 -10.57 7.62 7.06
C TYR A 359 -10.51 9.14 7.31
N GLY A 360 -10.08 9.87 6.30
CA GLY A 360 -9.89 11.33 6.37
C GLY A 360 -8.57 11.78 7.00
N ALA A 361 -7.75 10.88 7.53
CA ALA A 361 -6.40 11.19 7.97
C ALA A 361 -5.42 11.16 6.78
N SER A 362 -4.41 12.02 6.85
CA SER A 362 -3.31 11.98 5.88
C SER A 362 -2.29 10.91 6.29
N TYR A 363 -1.71 10.27 5.30
CA TYR A 363 -0.57 9.39 5.49
C TYR A 363 0.63 10.22 5.96
N SER A 364 1.16 9.89 7.15
CA SER A 364 2.20 10.69 7.81
C SER A 364 3.61 10.39 7.30
N ALA A 365 3.82 9.23 6.69
CA ALA A 365 5.14 8.85 6.22
C ALA A 365 5.45 9.40 4.83
N ARG A 366 6.66 9.93 4.70
CA ARG A 366 7.28 10.21 3.41
C ARG A 366 8.40 9.21 3.19
N PHE A 367 8.41 8.57 2.03
CA PHE A 367 9.48 7.63 1.69
C PHE A 367 10.67 8.40 1.17
N TYR A 368 11.77 8.30 1.89
CA TYR A 368 13.08 8.77 1.49
C TYR A 368 14.02 7.56 1.45
N GLY A 369 14.91 7.53 0.48
CA GLY A 369 15.72 6.34 0.31
C GLY A 369 16.83 6.47 -0.71
N CYS A 370 17.30 5.32 -1.10
CA CYS A 370 18.37 5.16 -2.09
C CYS A 370 17.97 4.04 -3.05
N ASP A 371 17.95 4.35 -4.34
CA ASP A 371 17.70 3.38 -5.40
C ASP A 371 18.99 3.00 -6.08
N GLY A 372 19.13 1.72 -6.46
CA GLY A 372 20.18 1.21 -7.32
C GLY A 372 19.58 0.57 -8.57
N ASN A 373 20.15 0.87 -9.73
CA ASN A 373 19.80 0.23 -10.99
C ASN A 373 21.07 -0.15 -11.74
N ASP A 374 21.09 -1.34 -12.31
CA ASP A 374 22.16 -1.83 -13.15
C ASP A 374 21.69 -2.06 -14.60
N THR A 375 22.62 -1.99 -15.52
CA THR A 375 22.43 -2.30 -16.93
C THR A 375 23.75 -2.79 -17.54
N HIS A 376 23.64 -3.56 -18.62
CA HIS A 376 24.78 -4.12 -19.35
C HIS A 376 24.86 -3.50 -20.76
N ASP A 377 26.07 -3.52 -21.34
CA ASP A 377 26.34 -3.06 -22.72
C ASP A 377 25.80 -1.65 -22.98
N PHE A 378 26.12 -0.71 -22.07
CA PHE A 378 25.54 0.62 -22.11
C PHE A 378 26.62 1.72 -22.19
N CYS A 379 26.50 2.62 -23.14
CA CYS A 379 27.41 3.78 -23.35
C CYS A 379 28.89 3.43 -23.48
N GLY A 380 29.21 2.21 -23.93
CA GLY A 380 30.59 1.73 -24.09
C GLY A 380 31.19 1.04 -22.85
N TYR A 381 30.33 0.74 -21.86
CA TYR A 381 30.66 -0.04 -20.68
C TYR A 381 29.95 -1.38 -20.72
N SER A 382 30.62 -2.47 -20.31
CA SER A 382 30.06 -3.80 -20.18
C SER A 382 29.04 -3.86 -19.04
N TYR A 383 29.26 -3.07 -17.97
CA TYR A 383 28.41 -2.95 -16.81
C TYR A 383 28.34 -1.51 -16.32
N VAL A 384 27.14 -1.04 -15.96
CA VAL A 384 26.88 0.25 -15.34
C VAL A 384 25.88 0.07 -14.22
N PHE A 385 26.27 0.42 -12.99
CA PHE A 385 25.38 0.55 -11.86
C PHE A 385 25.27 2.02 -11.48
N ILE A 386 24.04 2.49 -11.31
CA ILE A 386 23.77 3.83 -10.77
C ILE A 386 23.07 3.71 -9.43
N ARG A 387 23.62 4.33 -8.42
CA ARG A 387 22.96 4.61 -7.15
C ARG A 387 22.46 6.05 -7.13
N ASN A 388 21.28 6.26 -6.59
CA ASN A 388 20.65 7.57 -6.48
C ASN A 388 19.95 7.71 -5.13
N ILE A 389 20.24 8.80 -4.40
CA ILE A 389 19.55 9.16 -3.17
C ILE A 389 18.40 10.11 -3.51
N TYR A 390 17.23 9.86 -2.91
CA TYR A 390 16.06 10.73 -2.98
C TYR A 390 15.54 11.05 -1.59
N GLY A 391 15.06 12.27 -1.39
CA GLY A 391 14.64 12.75 -0.09
C GLY A 391 14.07 14.16 -0.14
N LYS A 392 14.06 14.82 0.99
CA LYS A 392 13.56 16.19 1.11
C LYS A 392 14.35 17.19 0.26
N ARG A 393 15.68 17.03 0.17
CA ARG A 393 16.59 17.87 -0.59
C ARG A 393 16.72 17.46 -2.04
N MET A 394 16.57 16.17 -2.33
CA MET A 394 16.76 15.58 -3.64
C MET A 394 15.47 14.93 -4.11
N ASN A 395 14.96 15.34 -5.27
CA ASN A 395 13.71 14.83 -5.84
C ASN A 395 13.95 14.15 -7.19
N ARG A 396 14.82 13.14 -7.20
CA ARG A 396 15.06 12.28 -8.36
C ARG A 396 14.44 10.93 -8.08
N HIS A 397 13.30 10.68 -8.69
CA HIS A 397 12.71 9.33 -8.70
C HIS A 397 12.99 8.70 -10.05
N PHE A 398 13.86 7.69 -10.07
CA PHE A 398 13.97 6.78 -11.22
C PHE A 398 12.91 5.69 -11.14
N TYR A 399 11.72 6.04 -10.64
CA TYR A 399 10.63 5.09 -10.45
C TYR A 399 9.87 4.82 -11.74
N CYS A 400 9.34 3.61 -11.84
CA CYS A 400 8.30 3.21 -12.79
C CYS A 400 8.73 3.26 -14.26
N GLY A 401 9.81 2.52 -14.60
CA GLY A 401 10.18 2.28 -16.01
C GLY A 401 11.00 3.39 -16.67
N GLN A 402 11.36 4.44 -15.95
CA GLN A 402 12.45 5.31 -16.37
C GLN A 402 13.77 4.70 -15.92
N THR A 403 14.31 3.84 -16.75
CA THR A 403 15.66 3.31 -16.55
C THR A 403 16.68 4.43 -16.82
N ILE A 404 17.88 4.28 -16.25
CA ILE A 404 19.12 5.03 -16.58
C ILE A 404 19.26 5.29 -18.09
N THR A 405 18.82 4.33 -18.88
CA THR A 405 18.86 4.37 -20.33
C THR A 405 18.03 5.48 -20.95
N ASN A 406 17.08 6.07 -20.23
CA ASN A 406 16.17 7.09 -20.74
C ASN A 406 16.57 8.52 -20.33
N ASP A 407 17.50 8.71 -19.38
CA ASP A 407 18.01 10.05 -19.03
C ASP A 407 19.21 10.43 -19.91
N GLU A 408 18.98 11.26 -20.91
CA GLU A 408 20.01 11.69 -21.86
C GLU A 408 21.15 12.48 -21.21
N LYS A 409 20.89 13.19 -20.10
CA LYS A 409 21.92 13.92 -19.34
C LYS A 409 22.88 12.93 -18.67
N LEU A 410 22.33 11.87 -18.04
CA LEU A 410 23.15 10.81 -17.45
C LEU A 410 23.94 10.02 -18.51
N ARG A 411 23.30 9.73 -19.67
CA ARG A 411 24.00 9.09 -20.80
C ARG A 411 25.19 9.90 -21.27
N LEU A 412 25.01 11.23 -21.44
CA LEU A 412 26.09 12.11 -21.85
C LEU A 412 27.17 12.22 -20.76
N THR A 413 26.78 12.26 -19.48
CA THR A 413 27.69 12.29 -18.34
C THR A 413 28.55 11.03 -18.26
N LEU A 414 27.96 9.84 -18.50
CA LEU A 414 28.72 8.58 -18.62
C LEU A 414 29.77 8.63 -19.73
N LYS A 415 29.39 9.12 -20.93
CA LYS A 415 30.30 9.26 -22.06
C LYS A 415 31.42 10.28 -21.81
N ALA A 416 31.19 11.25 -20.93
CA ALA A 416 32.15 12.28 -20.57
C ALA A 416 33.18 11.80 -19.51
N ILE A 417 33.07 10.56 -18.98
CA ILE A 417 34.09 9.98 -18.10
C ILE A 417 35.42 9.90 -18.87
N GLY A 418 36.46 10.52 -18.32
CA GLY A 418 37.75 10.66 -18.98
C GLY A 418 37.91 11.94 -19.81
N GLY A 419 36.87 12.77 -19.87
CA GLY A 419 36.86 14.04 -20.62
C GLY A 419 36.26 13.88 -22.02
N MET A 420 35.46 14.87 -22.43
CA MET A 420 34.82 14.92 -23.75
C MET A 420 34.97 16.34 -24.35
N ASP A 421 35.50 16.44 -25.55
CA ASP A 421 35.60 17.73 -26.24
C ASP A 421 34.21 18.17 -26.72
N ILE A 422 33.75 19.34 -26.27
CA ILE A 422 32.44 19.93 -26.62
C ILE A 422 32.29 20.17 -28.11
N ASN A 423 33.41 20.37 -28.83
CA ASN A 423 33.42 20.64 -30.28
C ASN A 423 33.06 19.37 -31.09
N THR A 424 33.19 18.19 -30.52
CA THR A 424 32.82 16.92 -31.16
C THR A 424 31.32 16.65 -31.10
N LEU A 425 30.55 17.44 -30.34
CA LEU A 425 29.11 17.27 -30.13
C LEU A 425 28.31 17.90 -31.28
N ASP A 426 27.25 17.18 -31.70
CA ASP A 426 26.23 17.74 -32.57
C ASP A 426 25.34 18.75 -31.82
N GLU A 427 24.41 19.41 -32.52
CA GLU A 427 23.56 20.46 -31.96
C GLU A 427 22.67 19.91 -30.82
N THR A 428 22.04 18.74 -31.00
CA THR A 428 21.21 18.10 -29.99
C THR A 428 22.03 17.74 -28.75
N GLN A 429 23.21 17.17 -28.94
CA GLN A 429 24.09 16.80 -27.82
C GLN A 429 24.60 18.04 -27.07
N ARG A 430 24.81 19.17 -27.74
CA ARG A 430 25.18 20.46 -27.10
C ARG A 430 24.04 21.00 -26.22
N GLU A 431 22.79 20.87 -26.66
CA GLU A 431 21.63 21.22 -25.82
C GLU A 431 21.53 20.32 -24.57
N ILE A 432 21.74 19.01 -24.73
CA ILE A 432 21.77 18.07 -23.61
C ILE A 432 22.93 18.42 -22.67
N ALA A 433 24.12 18.73 -23.20
CA ALA A 433 25.27 19.16 -22.41
C ALA A 433 24.99 20.44 -21.63
N ALA A 434 24.35 21.42 -22.23
CA ALA A 434 23.95 22.66 -21.56
C ALA A 434 23.02 22.38 -20.38
N LYS A 435 21.99 21.53 -20.56
CA LYS A 435 21.08 21.09 -19.49
C LYS A 435 21.82 20.31 -18.40
N ALA A 436 22.77 19.45 -18.79
CA ALA A 436 23.56 18.67 -17.82
C ALA A 436 24.51 19.57 -17.00
N ILE A 437 25.05 20.63 -17.60
CA ILE A 437 25.86 21.63 -16.90
C ILE A 437 24.98 22.45 -15.95
N GLU A 438 23.81 22.92 -16.42
CA GLU A 438 22.84 23.64 -15.59
C GLU A 438 22.41 22.85 -14.36
N CYS A 439 22.11 21.56 -14.54
CA CYS A 439 21.77 20.66 -13.44
C CYS A 439 22.97 20.24 -12.58
N GLY A 440 24.21 20.57 -13.00
CA GLY A 440 25.43 20.29 -12.26
C GLY A 440 26.04 18.89 -12.48
N PHE A 441 25.51 18.09 -13.42
CA PHE A 441 26.08 16.76 -13.74
C PHE A 441 27.40 16.83 -14.50
N LEU A 442 27.55 17.87 -15.33
CA LEU A 442 28.78 18.16 -16.07
C LEU A 442 29.34 19.52 -15.65
N ARG A 443 30.64 19.68 -15.78
CA ARG A 443 31.32 20.95 -15.74
C ARG A 443 32.14 21.15 -17.02
N LYS A 444 32.27 22.39 -17.43
CA LYS A 444 33.12 22.77 -18.54
C LYS A 444 34.49 23.24 -18.02
N ASN A 445 35.58 22.64 -18.52
CA ASN A 445 36.94 22.98 -18.22
C ASN A 445 37.65 23.29 -19.57
N GLY A 446 37.73 24.56 -19.97
CA GLY A 446 38.09 24.94 -21.34
C GLY A 446 37.05 24.39 -22.33
N GLU A 447 37.48 23.61 -23.30
CA GLU A 447 36.59 22.94 -24.27
C GLU A 447 36.24 21.51 -23.85
N ILE A 448 36.71 21.04 -22.69
CA ILE A 448 36.47 19.71 -22.20
C ILE A 448 35.29 19.68 -21.22
N LEU A 449 34.34 18.78 -21.45
CA LEU A 449 33.28 18.42 -20.51
C LEU A 449 33.78 17.33 -19.58
N GLU A 450 33.64 17.54 -18.29
CA GLU A 450 34.00 16.58 -17.25
C GLU A 450 32.77 16.25 -16.36
N PRO A 451 32.58 14.99 -15.94
CA PRO A 451 31.50 14.63 -15.01
C PRO A 451 31.76 15.22 -13.62
N ARG A 452 30.70 15.71 -12.96
CA ARG A 452 30.74 16.14 -11.56
C ARG A 452 30.23 15.09 -10.58
N ILE A 453 29.67 13.99 -11.07
CA ILE A 453 29.21 12.88 -10.23
C ILE A 453 30.40 12.03 -9.77
N VAL A 454 30.24 11.35 -8.65
CA VAL A 454 31.23 10.36 -8.22
C VAL A 454 31.11 9.13 -9.12
N ALA A 455 32.22 8.75 -9.77
CA ALA A 455 32.32 7.58 -10.64
C ALA A 455 33.53 6.74 -10.27
N ILE A 456 33.37 5.42 -10.17
CA ILE A 456 34.42 4.45 -9.81
C ILE A 456 34.36 3.23 -10.72
N GLU A 457 35.43 2.46 -10.80
CA GLU A 457 35.42 1.15 -11.43
C GLU A 457 34.77 0.10 -10.53
N GLN A 458 34.14 -0.92 -11.11
CA GLN A 458 33.48 -2.00 -10.38
C GLN A 458 34.43 -2.75 -9.45
N LYS A 459 35.68 -2.97 -9.89
CA LYS A 459 36.70 -3.61 -9.04
C LYS A 459 37.02 -2.86 -7.75
N ASP A 460 36.79 -1.55 -7.71
CA ASP A 460 37.08 -0.69 -6.56
C ASP A 460 35.83 -0.49 -5.65
N TRP A 461 34.70 -1.08 -5.99
CA TRP A 461 33.43 -0.92 -5.26
C TRP A 461 33.53 -1.30 -3.79
N GLU A 462 34.09 -2.48 -3.47
CA GLU A 462 34.23 -2.91 -2.08
C GLU A 462 35.22 -2.05 -1.30
N ASN A 463 36.33 -1.64 -1.92
CA ASN A 463 37.27 -0.73 -1.29
C ASN A 463 36.63 0.64 -1.01
N PHE A 464 35.75 1.13 -1.90
CA PHE A 464 35.02 2.38 -1.70
C PHE A 464 34.07 2.30 -0.51
N ARG A 465 33.33 1.21 -0.37
CA ARG A 465 32.46 0.98 0.79
C ARG A 465 33.25 0.83 2.09
N ASN A 466 34.42 0.24 2.02
CA ASN A 466 35.31 0.00 3.15
C ASN A 466 35.97 1.29 3.68
N LEU A 467 35.87 2.42 2.97
CA LEU A 467 36.29 3.73 3.49
C LEU A 467 35.54 4.13 4.79
N LEU A 468 34.43 3.50 5.11
CA LEU A 468 33.66 3.72 6.35
C LEU A 468 33.85 2.59 7.39
N CYS A 469 34.76 1.62 7.22
CA CYS A 469 34.87 0.48 8.12
C CYS A 469 35.08 0.87 9.59
N GLU A 470 36.05 1.74 9.89
CA GLU A 470 36.34 2.17 11.27
C GLU A 470 35.18 3.01 11.87
N TYR A 471 34.42 3.72 11.03
CA TYR A 471 33.20 4.36 11.46
C TYR A 471 32.17 3.33 11.92
N TYR A 472 32.00 2.21 11.19
CA TYR A 472 31.06 1.15 11.60
C TYR A 472 31.43 0.54 12.94
N ASP A 473 32.72 0.30 13.18
CA ASP A 473 33.19 -0.19 14.48
C ASP A 473 32.90 0.83 15.61
N SER A 474 33.03 2.11 15.30
CA SER A 474 32.79 3.19 16.27
C SER A 474 31.34 3.34 16.73
N ILE A 475 30.36 2.87 15.92
CA ILE A 475 28.92 2.98 16.23
C ILE A 475 28.32 1.70 16.83
N GLU A 476 29.15 0.69 17.16
CA GLU A 476 28.69 -0.60 17.72
C GLU A 476 27.83 -0.43 18.99
N ASP A 477 28.23 0.45 19.91
CA ASP A 477 27.47 0.68 21.14
C ASP A 477 26.12 1.36 20.84
N ILE A 478 26.06 2.23 19.84
CA ILE A 478 24.80 2.85 19.39
C ILE A 478 23.88 1.77 18.80
N ALA A 479 24.42 0.85 17.98
CA ALA A 479 23.65 -0.25 17.43
C ALA A 479 23.04 -1.14 18.52
N LYS A 480 23.80 -1.44 19.59
CA LYS A 480 23.31 -2.22 20.75
C LYS A 480 22.18 -1.47 21.49
N MET A 481 22.35 -0.17 21.73
CA MET A 481 21.30 0.63 22.38
C MET A 481 20.02 0.66 21.55
N ILE A 482 20.14 0.89 20.24
CA ILE A 482 19.00 0.87 19.31
C ILE A 482 18.33 -0.51 19.31
N ALA A 483 19.10 -1.59 19.25
CA ALA A 483 18.56 -2.95 19.23
C ALA A 483 17.78 -3.27 20.51
N ALA A 484 18.28 -2.88 21.68
CA ALA A 484 17.60 -3.08 22.96
C ALA A 484 16.26 -2.31 23.04
N GLU A 485 16.25 -1.02 22.68
CA GLU A 485 15.04 -0.21 22.66
C GLU A 485 14.04 -0.74 21.62
N LEU A 486 14.52 -1.09 20.43
CA LEU A 486 13.70 -1.58 19.34
C LEU A 486 13.08 -2.93 19.67
N HIS A 487 13.82 -3.85 20.30
CA HIS A 487 13.26 -5.10 20.80
C HIS A 487 12.09 -4.85 21.77
N ALA A 488 12.27 -3.99 22.79
CA ALA A 488 11.23 -3.67 23.75
C ALA A 488 9.99 -3.05 23.05
N TYR A 489 10.21 -2.19 22.06
CA TYR A 489 9.15 -1.58 21.27
C TYR A 489 8.41 -2.64 20.44
N MET A 490 9.12 -3.49 19.71
CA MET A 490 8.55 -4.54 18.86
C MET A 490 7.69 -5.52 19.65
N VAL A 491 8.17 -5.98 20.82
CA VAL A 491 7.42 -6.92 21.67
C VAL A 491 6.09 -6.33 22.15
N SER A 492 6.02 -5.01 22.30
CA SER A 492 4.80 -4.32 22.77
C SER A 492 3.85 -3.89 21.65
N HIS A 493 4.34 -3.68 20.42
CA HIS A 493 3.56 -3.08 19.31
C HIS A 493 3.30 -4.02 18.14
N ILE A 494 4.19 -4.98 17.86
CA ILE A 494 3.91 -6.00 16.85
C ILE A 494 2.88 -7.00 17.38
N GLN A 495 1.94 -7.39 16.52
CA GLN A 495 0.97 -8.43 16.86
C GLN A 495 1.69 -9.70 17.30
N LYS A 496 1.32 -10.27 18.47
CA LYS A 496 2.02 -11.40 19.09
C LYS A 496 2.25 -12.58 18.14
N HIS A 497 1.29 -12.86 17.27
CA HIS A 497 1.35 -13.96 16.32
C HIS A 497 2.21 -13.67 15.08
N LEU A 498 2.70 -12.44 14.93
CA LEU A 498 3.57 -11.96 13.85
C LEU A 498 4.94 -11.48 14.34
N LEU A 499 5.26 -11.70 15.61
CA LEU A 499 6.55 -11.29 16.18
C LEU A 499 7.73 -11.94 15.46
N ASN A 500 7.52 -13.09 14.83
CA ASN A 500 8.51 -13.74 13.97
C ASN A 500 8.79 -12.99 12.64
N GLU A 501 8.03 -11.93 12.34
CA GLU A 501 8.25 -11.03 11.20
C GLU A 501 9.01 -9.74 11.59
N TYR A 502 9.64 -9.69 12.75
CA TYR A 502 10.30 -8.48 13.29
C TYR A 502 11.31 -7.84 12.33
N LYS A 503 12.02 -8.63 11.51
CA LYS A 503 12.93 -8.09 10.47
C LYS A 503 12.19 -7.24 9.45
N SER A 504 11.01 -7.68 9.04
CA SER A 504 10.14 -6.91 8.14
C SER A 504 9.76 -5.56 8.73
N TYR A 505 9.48 -5.55 10.03
CA TYR A 505 9.18 -4.33 10.77
C TYR A 505 10.39 -3.38 10.81
N ASN A 506 11.58 -3.88 11.15
CA ASN A 506 12.80 -3.06 11.17
C ASN A 506 13.15 -2.52 9.79
N LEU A 507 13.11 -3.36 8.76
CA LEU A 507 13.43 -2.96 7.39
C LEU A 507 12.48 -1.89 6.86
N LEU A 508 11.16 -2.04 7.08
CA LEU A 508 10.14 -1.25 6.40
C LEU A 508 9.53 -0.12 7.26
N VAL A 509 9.70 -0.14 8.57
CA VAL A 509 9.07 0.82 9.49
C VAL A 509 10.09 1.61 10.29
N SER A 510 10.95 0.94 11.04
CA SER A 510 11.76 1.58 12.08
C SER A 510 12.76 2.60 11.55
N GLY A 511 13.35 2.34 10.38
CA GLY A 511 14.41 3.19 9.84
C GLY A 511 13.98 4.12 8.70
N ILE A 512 12.69 4.32 8.48
CA ILE A 512 12.18 4.94 7.23
C ILE A 512 12.65 6.37 7.01
N ASN A 513 12.83 7.15 8.07
CA ASN A 513 13.27 8.55 7.98
C ASN A 513 14.76 8.73 8.30
N LEU A 514 15.44 7.70 8.78
CA LEU A 514 16.81 7.80 9.29
C LEU A 514 17.78 8.40 8.28
N LEU A 515 17.73 7.95 7.02
CA LEU A 515 18.62 8.47 5.97
C LEU A 515 18.40 9.97 5.74
N ASN A 516 17.13 10.39 5.63
CA ASN A 516 16.81 11.80 5.41
C ASN A 516 17.22 12.67 6.61
N ASP A 517 16.96 12.21 7.81
CA ASP A 517 17.24 12.96 9.02
C ASP A 517 18.75 13.06 9.28
N LEU A 518 19.51 12.00 8.96
CA LEU A 518 20.97 12.04 8.99
C LEU A 518 21.54 13.01 7.93
N ILE A 519 20.97 13.02 6.71
CA ILE A 519 21.35 13.97 5.66
C ILE A 519 21.11 15.41 6.13
N GLU A 520 19.93 15.73 6.67
CA GLU A 520 19.62 17.08 7.16
C GLU A 520 20.59 17.49 8.28
N LYS A 521 20.91 16.58 9.20
CA LYS A 521 21.88 16.83 10.28
C LYS A 521 23.30 17.06 9.71
N CYS A 522 23.76 16.21 8.79
CA CYS A 522 25.09 16.35 8.16
C CYS A 522 25.21 17.64 7.34
N ILE A 523 24.14 18.13 6.70
CA ILE A 523 24.14 19.43 6.02
C ILE A 523 24.28 20.56 7.05
N ALA A 524 23.52 20.48 8.15
CA ALA A 524 23.59 21.50 9.23
C ALA A 524 24.97 21.59 9.88
N GLU A 525 25.71 20.47 9.94
CA GLU A 525 27.08 20.38 10.47
C GLU A 525 28.18 20.58 9.39
N ASP A 526 27.82 21.02 8.18
CA ASP A 526 28.73 21.21 7.03
C ASP A 526 29.53 19.96 6.63
N LEU A 527 28.97 18.77 6.87
CA LEU A 527 29.56 17.50 6.44
C LEU A 527 29.07 17.08 5.05
N LEU A 528 27.93 17.57 4.60
CA LEU A 528 27.40 17.40 3.26
C LEU A 528 27.22 18.76 2.59
N THR A 529 27.42 18.81 1.27
CA THR A 529 27.06 19.99 0.47
C THR A 529 25.55 20.17 0.48
N ASP A 530 25.06 21.42 0.62
CA ASP A 530 23.62 21.70 0.44
C ASP A 530 23.31 21.76 -1.07
N PRO A 531 22.43 20.87 -1.59
CA PRO A 531 22.11 20.82 -3.01
C PRO A 531 21.47 22.12 -3.50
N LYS A 532 22.04 22.70 -4.55
CA LYS A 532 21.49 23.91 -5.17
C LYS A 532 20.18 23.65 -5.92
N GLN A 533 20.00 22.43 -6.38
CA GLN A 533 18.83 22.00 -7.16
C GLN A 533 18.38 20.62 -6.69
N LYS A 534 17.06 20.40 -6.63
CA LYS A 534 16.49 19.11 -6.26
C LYS A 534 16.84 17.96 -7.21
N ILE A 535 17.33 18.26 -8.40
CA ILE A 535 17.76 17.31 -9.43
C ILE A 535 19.28 17.34 -9.65
N GLY A 536 20.05 17.90 -8.71
CA GLY A 536 21.52 18.02 -8.79
C GLY A 536 22.26 16.68 -8.73
N PRO A 537 23.60 16.68 -8.82
CA PRO A 537 24.42 15.45 -8.84
C PRO A 537 24.66 14.84 -7.46
N GLU A 538 24.32 15.54 -6.37
CA GLU A 538 24.51 15.07 -5.01
C GLU A 538 23.80 13.73 -4.78
N GLY A 539 24.50 12.75 -4.21
CA GLY A 539 24.00 11.41 -3.96
C GLY A 539 23.88 10.51 -5.18
N VAL A 540 24.41 10.92 -6.35
CA VAL A 540 24.56 10.03 -7.52
C VAL A 540 25.95 9.38 -7.49
N LEU A 541 25.99 8.05 -7.53
CA LEU A 541 27.19 7.26 -7.69
C LEU A 541 27.08 6.41 -8.96
N LEU A 542 28.11 6.45 -9.77
CA LEU A 542 28.29 5.56 -10.91
C LEU A 542 29.36 4.50 -10.58
N VAL A 543 29.03 3.24 -10.81
CA VAL A 543 29.99 2.13 -10.79
C VAL A 543 29.98 1.52 -12.17
N VAL A 544 31.14 1.51 -12.83
CA VAL A 544 31.25 1.10 -14.24
C VAL A 544 32.35 0.06 -14.45
N GLU A 545 32.16 -0.80 -15.46
CA GLU A 545 33.16 -1.74 -15.97
C GLU A 545 33.24 -1.59 -17.49
N LYS A 546 34.45 -1.55 -18.04
CA LYS A 546 34.71 -1.48 -19.51
C LYS A 546 34.60 -2.83 -20.19
#